data_5f6bf2a597d4b230b197cc9e847b2e32
#
_entry.id   5f6bf2a597d4b230b197cc9e847b2e32
#
_cell.length_a   1.000
_cell.length_b   1.000
_cell.length_c   1.000
_cell.angle_alpha   90.00
_cell.angle_beta   90.00
_cell.angle_gamma   90.00
#
_symmetry.space_group_name_H-M   'P 1'
#
loop_
_entity.id
_entity.type
_entity.pdbx_description
1 polymer ?
#
loop_
_entity_poly.entity_id
_entity_poly.type
_entity_poly.pdbx_seq_one_letter_code
_entity_poly.pdbx_strand_id
1 'polypeptide(L)'
;MLRAGSRVTVAGPFMTSPKPKSPNKAKVRCAWAGDDAQYIAYHDAEWGVPVYDDQRLFEFLVLEGAQAGLSWLTILRKREAYRKAFANFDPEKVARFNAKRIEALMQDAGIVRNRLKIESAVKNARAFLKLQEARGSFSDYQWAFVDGKPLQNRRPSMQQIPARTPISDALSKDLKQRGFNFVGSTIMYAHMQAVGMVNDHIDACFRQTPVGKLGKER
;
A
#
# COMPACT_ATOMS: atom_id res chain seq x y z
N MET A 1 -62.45 -0.20 67.99
CA MET A 1 -62.10 0.74 66.94
C MET A 1 -60.79 0.36 66.39
N LEU A 2 -60.77 -0.33 65.24
CA LEU A 2 -59.60 -0.85 64.57
C LEU A 2 -59.27 0.06 63.39
N ARG A 3 -58.05 0.63 63.35
CA ARG A 3 -57.56 1.44 62.20
C ARG A 3 -56.83 0.51 61.23
N ALA A 4 -57.28 0.53 59.97
CA ALA A 4 -56.64 -0.17 58.85
C ALA A 4 -55.36 0.59 58.44
N GLY A 5 -54.22 -0.13 58.36
CA GLY A 5 -52.95 0.36 57.85
C GLY A 5 -52.88 0.18 56.34
N SER A 6 -52.76 1.24 55.58
CA SER A 6 -52.53 1.23 54.14
C SER A 6 -51.10 0.80 53.83
N ARG A 7 -50.91 -0.24 53.02
CA ARG A 7 -49.61 -0.65 52.43
C ARG A 7 -49.35 0.18 51.18
N VAL A 8 -48.29 0.94 51.23
CA VAL A 8 -47.74 1.63 50.03
C VAL A 8 -46.80 0.68 49.34
N THR A 9 -47.14 0.26 48.12
CA THR A 9 -46.29 -0.53 47.24
C THR A 9 -45.38 0.43 46.47
N VAL A 10 -44.08 0.41 46.75
CA VAL A 10 -43.07 1.17 45.99
C VAL A 10 -42.69 0.32 44.78
N ALA A 11 -43.03 0.77 43.59
CA ALA A 11 -42.59 0.19 42.33
C ALA A 11 -41.11 0.54 42.09
N GLY A 12 -40.24 -0.43 42.07
CA GLY A 12 -38.81 -0.29 41.73
C GLY A 12 -38.61 0.07 40.27
N PRO A 13 -37.48 0.69 39.92
CA PRO A 13 -37.22 1.13 38.56
C PRO A 13 -37.04 -0.06 37.60
N PHE A 14 -37.76 -0.02 36.47
CA PHE A 14 -37.62 -0.96 35.37
C PHE A 14 -36.18 -0.87 34.83
N MET A 15 -35.39 -1.94 35.01
CA MET A 15 -34.09 -2.11 34.33
C MET A 15 -34.36 -2.37 32.85
N THR A 16 -34.07 -1.39 32.01
CA THR A 16 -34.06 -1.57 30.56
C THR A 16 -32.83 -2.42 30.16
N SER A 17 -33.09 -3.62 29.66
CA SER A 17 -32.06 -4.48 29.10
C SER A 17 -31.32 -3.77 27.95
N PRO A 18 -29.98 -3.87 27.86
CA PRO A 18 -29.24 -3.25 26.77
C PRO A 18 -29.66 -3.87 25.44
N LYS A 19 -29.98 -3.03 24.44
CA LYS A 19 -30.28 -3.45 23.08
C LYS A 19 -29.13 -4.31 22.55
N PRO A 20 -29.41 -5.45 21.90
CA PRO A 20 -28.37 -6.27 21.28
C PRO A 20 -27.63 -5.42 20.25
N LYS A 21 -26.29 -5.39 20.35
CA LYS A 21 -25.43 -4.78 19.34
C LYS A 21 -25.74 -5.43 17.99
N SER A 22 -26.01 -4.64 16.96
CA SER A 22 -26.28 -5.13 15.60
C SER A 22 -25.16 -6.09 15.17
N PRO A 23 -25.49 -7.19 14.44
CA PRO A 23 -24.48 -8.12 13.97
C PRO A 23 -23.44 -7.37 13.14
N ASN A 24 -22.16 -7.61 13.47
CA ASN A 24 -21.02 -7.02 12.79
C ASN A 24 -21.11 -7.40 11.29
N LYS A 25 -21.62 -6.50 10.43
CA LYS A 25 -21.67 -6.77 8.99
C LYS A 25 -20.29 -7.13 8.51
N ALA A 26 -20.15 -8.31 7.92
CA ALA A 26 -18.88 -8.74 7.33
C ALA A 26 -18.32 -7.64 6.41
N LYS A 27 -17.06 -7.28 6.62
CA LYS A 27 -16.41 -6.22 5.81
C LYS A 27 -16.29 -6.68 4.37
N VAL A 28 -16.90 -5.96 3.44
CA VAL A 28 -16.70 -6.18 2.00
C VAL A 28 -15.31 -5.64 1.62
N ARG A 29 -14.51 -6.46 0.96
CA ARG A 29 -13.15 -6.14 0.46
C ARG A 29 -13.09 -6.22 -1.04
N CYS A 30 -12.05 -5.63 -1.65
CA CYS A 30 -11.70 -5.91 -3.03
C CYS A 30 -11.38 -7.40 -3.18
N ALA A 31 -11.94 -8.06 -4.19
CA ALA A 31 -11.89 -9.52 -4.33
C ALA A 31 -10.45 -10.09 -4.41
N TRP A 32 -9.47 -9.30 -4.85
CA TRP A 32 -8.08 -9.73 -4.91
C TRP A 32 -7.45 -10.00 -3.53
N ALA A 33 -7.98 -9.41 -2.45
CA ALA A 33 -7.49 -9.66 -1.10
C ALA A 33 -7.69 -11.12 -0.64
N GLY A 34 -8.63 -11.85 -1.26
CA GLY A 34 -8.87 -13.26 -0.99
C GLY A 34 -9.12 -13.54 0.49
N ASP A 35 -8.62 -14.69 0.96
CA ASP A 35 -8.75 -15.20 2.33
C ASP A 35 -7.41 -15.34 3.08
N ASP A 36 -6.28 -15.06 2.43
CA ASP A 36 -4.96 -15.07 3.07
C ASP A 36 -4.83 -13.92 4.08
N ALA A 37 -4.51 -14.24 5.32
CA ALA A 37 -4.47 -13.28 6.42
C ALA A 37 -3.48 -12.12 6.17
N GLN A 38 -2.32 -12.39 5.56
CA GLN A 38 -1.32 -11.37 5.25
C GLN A 38 -1.80 -10.46 4.12
N TYR A 39 -2.47 -11.03 3.11
CA TYR A 39 -3.04 -10.27 2.01
C TYR A 39 -4.20 -9.38 2.47
N ILE A 40 -5.07 -9.91 3.33
CA ILE A 40 -6.13 -9.14 3.98
C ILE A 40 -5.56 -7.99 4.81
N ALA A 41 -4.51 -8.25 5.62
CA ALA A 41 -3.87 -7.20 6.42
C ALA A 41 -3.29 -6.09 5.54
N TYR A 42 -2.62 -6.44 4.44
CA TYR A 42 -2.11 -5.48 3.47
C TYR A 42 -3.23 -4.62 2.85
N HIS A 43 -4.29 -5.27 2.37
CA HIS A 43 -5.47 -4.58 1.83
C HIS A 43 -6.11 -3.62 2.85
N ASP A 44 -6.27 -4.08 4.09
CA ASP A 44 -7.01 -3.34 5.11
C ASP A 44 -6.21 -2.17 5.72
N ALA A 45 -4.88 -2.24 5.70
CA ALA A 45 -4.03 -1.27 6.40
C ALA A 45 -3.11 -0.44 5.49
N GLU A 46 -2.68 -0.97 4.32
CA GLU A 46 -1.63 -0.33 3.54
C GLU A 46 -2.08 0.09 2.13
N TRP A 47 -2.73 -0.78 1.37
CA TRP A 47 -3.07 -0.50 -0.02
C TRP A 47 -3.98 0.72 -0.17
N GLY A 48 -3.58 1.66 -1.02
CA GLY A 48 -4.29 2.91 -1.26
C GLY A 48 -4.06 4.00 -0.20
N VAL A 49 -3.31 3.71 0.86
CA VAL A 49 -2.96 4.72 1.87
C VAL A 49 -1.83 5.61 1.34
N PRO A 50 -1.98 6.95 1.35
CA PRO A 50 -0.95 7.86 0.86
C PRO A 50 0.38 7.71 1.61
N VAL A 51 1.46 7.49 0.86
CA VAL A 51 2.84 7.37 1.34
C VAL A 51 3.65 8.55 0.83
N TYR A 52 4.33 9.24 1.75
CA TYR A 52 5.16 10.41 1.45
C TYR A 52 6.61 10.24 1.93
N ASP A 53 6.90 9.19 2.68
CA ASP A 53 8.25 8.85 3.12
C ASP A 53 9.06 8.23 1.98
N ASP A 54 10.18 8.85 1.63
CA ASP A 54 11.00 8.45 0.49
C ASP A 54 11.57 7.03 0.62
N GLN A 55 11.97 6.61 1.82
CA GLN A 55 12.46 5.26 2.04
C GLN A 55 11.36 4.21 1.81
N ARG A 56 10.15 4.52 2.26
CA ARG A 56 8.98 3.67 2.03
C ARG A 56 8.59 3.63 0.55
N LEU A 57 8.68 4.76 -0.15
CA LEU A 57 8.45 4.83 -1.59
C LEU A 57 9.49 4.01 -2.36
N PHE A 58 10.74 4.04 -1.95
CA PHE A 58 11.79 3.20 -2.52
C PHE A 58 11.56 1.70 -2.23
N GLU A 59 11.09 1.35 -1.02
CA GLU A 59 10.66 -0.02 -0.70
C GLU A 59 9.62 -0.51 -1.71
N PHE A 60 8.52 0.23 -1.91
CA PHE A 60 7.49 -0.15 -2.86
C PHE A 60 8.01 -0.22 -4.29
N LEU A 61 8.83 0.73 -4.73
CA LEU A 61 9.40 0.72 -6.07
C LEU A 61 10.22 -0.56 -6.35
N VAL A 62 11.02 -1.00 -5.38
CA VAL A 62 11.81 -2.24 -5.49
C VAL A 62 10.92 -3.47 -5.46
N LEU A 63 9.92 -3.51 -4.57
CA LEU A 63 9.03 -4.67 -4.42
C LEU A 63 8.11 -4.85 -5.63
N GLU A 64 7.57 -3.77 -6.19
CA GLU A 64 6.76 -3.78 -7.42
C GLU A 64 7.60 -4.24 -8.63
N GLY A 65 8.85 -3.79 -8.73
CA GLY A 65 9.77 -4.31 -9.72
C GLY A 65 10.09 -5.81 -9.52
N ALA A 66 10.23 -6.25 -8.28
CA ALA A 66 10.45 -7.65 -7.94
C ALA A 66 9.23 -8.53 -8.24
N GLN A 67 8.03 -7.98 -8.21
CA GLN A 67 6.79 -8.69 -8.52
C GLN A 67 6.68 -9.08 -10.00
N ALA A 68 7.33 -8.39 -10.93
CA ALA A 68 7.18 -8.66 -12.36
C ALA A 68 7.22 -10.17 -12.67
N GLY A 69 6.12 -10.71 -13.22
CA GLY A 69 5.93 -12.14 -13.51
C GLY A 69 5.59 -13.02 -12.29
N LEU A 70 5.29 -12.43 -11.12
CA LEU A 70 4.93 -13.13 -9.89
C LEU A 70 3.64 -12.55 -9.30
N SER A 71 3.07 -13.21 -8.27
CA SER A 71 1.96 -12.66 -7.51
C SER A 71 2.44 -11.67 -6.44
N TRP A 72 1.63 -10.66 -6.14
CA TRP A 72 1.93 -9.73 -5.04
C TRP A 72 2.02 -10.45 -3.68
N LEU A 73 1.17 -11.44 -3.44
CA LEU A 73 1.23 -12.24 -2.22
C LEU A 73 2.60 -12.94 -2.06
N THR A 74 3.21 -13.41 -3.15
CA THR A 74 4.57 -13.96 -3.12
C THR A 74 5.58 -12.93 -2.62
N ILE A 75 5.46 -11.69 -3.06
CA ILE A 75 6.34 -10.59 -2.64
C ILE A 75 6.07 -10.19 -1.18
N LEU A 76 4.82 -10.10 -0.77
CA LEU A 76 4.45 -9.80 0.62
C LEU A 76 5.04 -10.82 1.60
N ARG A 77 4.97 -12.11 1.26
CA ARG A 77 5.56 -13.18 2.09
C ARG A 77 7.08 -13.08 2.21
N LYS A 78 7.74 -12.47 1.23
CA LYS A 78 9.19 -12.24 1.21
C LYS A 78 9.62 -10.87 1.72
N ARG A 79 8.69 -9.97 2.03
CA ARG A 79 8.95 -8.56 2.32
C ARG A 79 9.95 -8.34 3.46
N GLU A 80 9.82 -9.08 4.55
CA GLU A 80 10.74 -8.97 5.69
C GLU A 80 12.16 -9.45 5.33
N ALA A 81 12.27 -10.50 4.51
CA ALA A 81 13.56 -10.93 3.98
C ALA A 81 14.16 -9.88 3.04
N TYR A 82 13.34 -9.26 2.19
CA TYR A 82 13.78 -8.13 1.36
C TYR A 82 14.29 -6.95 2.19
N ARG A 83 13.61 -6.56 3.29
CA ARG A 83 14.07 -5.51 4.19
C ARG A 83 15.45 -5.82 4.74
N LYS A 84 15.69 -7.03 5.21
CA LYS A 84 17.01 -7.49 5.69
C LYS A 84 18.04 -7.50 4.57
N ALA A 85 17.70 -8.02 3.40
CA ALA A 85 18.57 -8.17 2.25
C ALA A 85 19.00 -6.82 1.64
N PHE A 86 18.09 -5.85 1.60
CA PHE A 86 18.27 -4.54 0.97
C PHE A 86 18.44 -3.40 2.00
N ALA A 87 19.07 -3.68 3.15
CA ALA A 87 19.42 -2.68 4.17
C ALA A 87 18.24 -1.78 4.58
N ASN A 88 17.07 -2.41 4.81
CA ASN A 88 15.80 -1.76 5.11
C ASN A 88 15.36 -0.76 4.02
N PHE A 89 15.74 -1.01 2.78
CA PHE A 89 15.49 -0.13 1.63
C PHE A 89 16.03 1.29 1.79
N ASP A 90 17.13 1.45 2.53
CA ASP A 90 17.91 2.67 2.56
C ASP A 90 18.59 2.87 1.18
N PRO A 91 18.18 3.88 0.37
CA PRO A 91 18.68 4.00 -0.98
C PRO A 91 20.18 4.29 -1.04
N GLU A 92 20.74 4.97 -0.05
CA GLU A 92 22.18 5.24 0.00
C GLU A 92 22.99 3.95 0.19
N LYS A 93 22.52 3.05 1.07
CA LYS A 93 23.17 1.76 1.29
C LYS A 93 23.02 0.84 0.09
N VAL A 94 21.82 0.76 -0.49
CA VAL A 94 21.54 -0.08 -1.65
C VAL A 94 22.36 0.39 -2.87
N ALA A 95 22.51 1.70 -3.10
CA ALA A 95 23.30 2.25 -4.20
C ALA A 95 24.77 1.84 -4.17
N ARG A 96 25.30 1.50 -2.99
CA ARG A 96 26.69 1.06 -2.76
C ARG A 96 26.89 -0.45 -2.89
N PHE A 97 25.84 -1.24 -3.15
CA PHE A 97 25.99 -2.68 -3.33
C PHE A 97 26.93 -2.97 -4.50
N ASN A 98 27.96 -3.78 -4.25
CA ASN A 98 28.95 -4.20 -5.21
C ASN A 98 28.65 -5.62 -5.74
N ALA A 99 29.48 -6.11 -6.66
CA ALA A 99 29.31 -7.44 -7.25
C ALA A 99 29.27 -8.55 -6.19
N LYS A 100 30.13 -8.49 -5.15
CA LYS A 100 30.13 -9.49 -4.06
C LYS A 100 28.79 -9.52 -3.32
N ARG A 101 28.20 -8.35 -3.06
CA ARG A 101 26.89 -8.27 -2.41
C ARG A 101 25.77 -8.81 -3.31
N ILE A 102 25.82 -8.52 -4.62
CA ILE A 102 24.85 -9.02 -5.60
C ILE A 102 24.92 -10.57 -5.65
N GLU A 103 26.13 -11.16 -5.70
CA GLU A 103 26.29 -12.62 -5.65
C GLU A 103 25.71 -13.22 -4.36
N ALA A 104 25.95 -12.60 -3.21
CA ALA A 104 25.35 -13.05 -1.96
C ALA A 104 23.82 -13.01 -1.99
N LEU A 105 23.22 -11.97 -2.58
CA LEU A 105 21.77 -11.84 -2.75
C LEU A 105 21.20 -12.91 -3.71
N MET A 106 21.96 -13.33 -4.71
CA MET A 106 21.57 -14.44 -5.61
C MET A 106 21.47 -15.79 -4.89
N GLN A 107 22.11 -15.94 -3.72
CA GLN A 107 22.02 -17.15 -2.88
C GLN A 107 20.93 -17.06 -1.81
N ASP A 108 20.35 -15.87 -1.59
CA ASP A 108 19.33 -15.67 -0.55
C ASP A 108 17.96 -16.19 -1.02
N ALA A 109 17.51 -17.33 -0.48
CA ALA A 109 16.19 -17.90 -0.75
C ALA A 109 15.03 -17.05 -0.20
N GLY A 110 15.30 -16.11 0.70
CA GLY A 110 14.32 -15.19 1.25
C GLY A 110 13.79 -14.18 0.23
N ILE A 111 14.55 -13.93 -0.84
CA ILE A 111 14.16 -12.98 -1.90
C ILE A 111 13.93 -13.70 -3.24
N VAL A 112 13.50 -12.96 -4.25
CA VAL A 112 13.44 -13.46 -5.65
C VAL A 112 14.85 -13.48 -6.22
N ARG A 113 15.42 -14.67 -6.40
CA ARG A 113 16.78 -14.88 -6.92
C ARG A 113 16.82 -14.65 -8.44
N ASN A 114 16.71 -13.40 -8.83
CA ASN A 114 16.79 -12.96 -10.23
C ASN A 114 17.80 -11.81 -10.32
N ARG A 115 18.91 -12.05 -11.03
CA ARG A 115 20.02 -11.11 -11.17
C ARG A 115 19.58 -9.75 -11.71
N LEU A 116 18.76 -9.73 -12.76
CA LEU A 116 18.28 -8.50 -13.36
C LEU A 116 17.46 -7.66 -12.37
N LYS A 117 16.63 -8.29 -11.55
CA LYS A 117 15.83 -7.60 -10.52
C LYS A 117 16.71 -7.06 -9.38
N ILE A 118 17.72 -7.81 -8.96
CA ILE A 118 18.66 -7.38 -7.90
C ILE A 118 19.52 -6.20 -8.41
N GLU A 119 20.09 -6.32 -9.60
CA GLU A 119 20.89 -5.25 -10.21
C GLU A 119 20.05 -4.01 -10.50
N SER A 120 18.77 -4.17 -10.90
CA SER A 120 17.88 -3.05 -11.12
C SER A 120 17.58 -2.29 -9.83
N ALA A 121 17.45 -2.97 -8.69
CA ALA A 121 17.26 -2.31 -7.42
C ALA A 121 18.46 -1.39 -7.07
N VAL A 122 19.70 -1.83 -7.37
CA VAL A 122 20.91 -1.02 -7.17
C VAL A 122 20.96 0.16 -8.14
N LYS A 123 20.61 -0.05 -9.43
CA LYS A 123 20.52 1.04 -10.42
C LYS A 123 19.44 2.04 -10.03
N ASN A 124 18.27 1.55 -9.61
CA ASN A 124 17.17 2.39 -9.18
C ASN A 124 17.54 3.20 -7.93
N ALA A 125 18.28 2.64 -6.98
CA ALA A 125 18.77 3.40 -5.82
C ALA A 125 19.65 4.59 -6.24
N ARG A 126 20.58 4.39 -7.18
CA ARG A 126 21.43 5.47 -7.71
C ARG A 126 20.62 6.54 -8.46
N ALA A 127 19.66 6.12 -9.25
CA ALA A 127 18.75 7.04 -9.95
C ALA A 127 17.83 7.80 -8.98
N PHE A 128 17.38 7.13 -7.92
CA PHE A 128 16.57 7.70 -6.85
C PHE A 128 17.30 8.84 -6.12
N LEU A 129 18.56 8.62 -5.72
CA LEU A 129 19.39 9.64 -5.07
C LEU A 129 19.61 10.85 -5.97
N LYS A 130 19.95 10.64 -7.26
CA LYS A 130 20.08 11.74 -8.23
C LYS A 130 18.79 12.53 -8.38
N LEU A 131 17.65 11.87 -8.30
CA LEU A 131 16.34 12.52 -8.40
C LEU A 131 16.05 13.34 -7.14
N GLN A 132 16.38 12.83 -5.95
CA GLN A 132 16.28 13.58 -4.69
C GLN A 132 17.15 14.85 -4.73
N GLU A 133 18.40 14.76 -5.20
CA GLU A 133 19.29 15.92 -5.39
C GLU A 133 18.67 16.97 -6.33
N ALA A 134 18.01 16.54 -7.40
CA ALA A 134 17.44 17.42 -8.41
C ALA A 134 16.08 18.02 -8.04
N ARG A 135 15.30 17.38 -7.16
CA ARG A 135 13.90 17.69 -6.87
C ARG A 135 13.56 17.89 -5.40
N GLY A 136 14.53 17.74 -4.49
CA GLY A 136 14.35 17.80 -3.06
C GLY A 136 13.92 16.45 -2.46
N SER A 137 12.90 15.79 -3.02
CA SER A 137 12.48 14.46 -2.59
C SER A 137 11.93 13.63 -3.74
N PHE A 138 11.94 12.32 -3.60
CA PHE A 138 11.22 11.44 -4.53
C PHE A 138 9.71 11.58 -4.36
N SER A 139 9.26 11.83 -3.14
CA SER A 139 7.87 12.11 -2.83
C SER A 139 7.34 13.29 -3.63
N ASP A 140 7.99 14.46 -3.54
CA ASP A 140 7.53 15.65 -4.27
C ASP A 140 7.53 15.43 -5.79
N TYR A 141 8.55 14.72 -6.28
CA TYR A 141 8.63 14.38 -7.70
C TYR A 141 7.44 13.50 -8.15
N GLN A 142 7.16 12.38 -7.45
CA GLN A 142 6.11 11.48 -7.92
C GLN A 142 4.71 12.04 -7.69
N TRP A 143 4.48 12.72 -6.56
CA TRP A 143 3.18 13.29 -6.25
C TRP A 143 2.80 14.45 -7.19
N ALA A 144 3.76 15.10 -7.85
CA ALA A 144 3.49 16.10 -8.88
C ALA A 144 2.70 15.55 -10.08
N PHE A 145 2.78 14.25 -10.38
CA PHE A 145 1.99 13.60 -11.45
C PHE A 145 0.48 13.54 -11.16
N VAL A 146 0.07 13.79 -9.93
CA VAL A 146 -1.34 13.81 -9.47
C VAL A 146 -1.66 15.10 -8.72
N ASP A 147 -0.96 16.20 -9.02
CA ASP A 147 -1.13 17.52 -8.43
C ASP A 147 -1.05 17.52 -6.89
N GLY A 148 -0.21 16.66 -6.33
CA GLY A 148 0.04 16.51 -4.90
C GLY A 148 -1.09 15.85 -4.11
N LYS A 149 -2.14 15.33 -4.75
CA LYS A 149 -3.33 14.77 -4.09
C LYS A 149 -3.72 13.43 -4.67
N PRO A 150 -4.16 12.45 -3.83
CA PRO A 150 -4.66 11.18 -4.31
C PRO A 150 -5.84 11.33 -5.27
N LEU A 151 -5.79 10.66 -6.41
CA LEU A 151 -6.91 10.56 -7.33
C LEU A 151 -7.97 9.63 -6.73
N GLN A 152 -9.20 10.14 -6.62
CA GLN A 152 -10.32 9.39 -6.08
C GLN A 152 -11.12 8.76 -7.22
N ASN A 153 -10.83 7.51 -7.51
CA ASN A 153 -11.57 6.76 -8.53
C ASN A 153 -12.86 6.15 -7.95
N ARG A 154 -13.87 6.03 -8.82
CA ARG A 154 -15.10 5.28 -8.53
C ARG A 154 -15.06 4.02 -9.38
N ARG A 155 -15.00 2.86 -8.72
CA ARG A 155 -14.85 1.55 -9.36
C ARG A 155 -15.98 0.63 -8.90
N PRO A 156 -17.06 0.50 -9.65
CA PRO A 156 -18.15 -0.43 -9.31
C PRO A 156 -17.66 -1.87 -9.17
N SER A 157 -16.63 -2.26 -9.92
CA SER A 157 -16.08 -3.63 -9.88
C SER A 157 -14.58 -3.65 -10.21
N MET A 158 -13.93 -4.78 -9.91
CA MET A 158 -12.51 -5.01 -10.20
C MET A 158 -12.18 -4.98 -11.70
N GLN A 159 -13.11 -5.40 -12.55
CA GLN A 159 -12.96 -5.43 -14.00
C GLN A 159 -12.80 -4.03 -14.61
N GLN A 160 -13.23 -3.00 -13.89
CA GLN A 160 -13.12 -1.61 -14.34
C GLN A 160 -11.82 -0.93 -13.91
N ILE A 161 -10.97 -1.63 -13.16
CA ILE A 161 -9.64 -1.13 -12.84
C ILE A 161 -8.73 -1.36 -14.05
N PRO A 162 -8.19 -0.30 -14.68
CA PRO A 162 -7.34 -0.46 -15.84
C PRO A 162 -5.96 -1.01 -15.44
N ALA A 163 -5.29 -1.69 -16.37
CA ALA A 163 -3.92 -2.14 -16.16
C ALA A 163 -2.90 -0.98 -16.16
N ARG A 164 -3.24 0.16 -16.75
CA ARG A 164 -2.43 1.38 -16.84
C ARG A 164 -3.29 2.59 -17.17
N THR A 165 -2.75 3.78 -16.97
CA THR A 165 -3.41 5.06 -17.25
C THR A 165 -2.43 6.01 -17.94
N PRO A 166 -2.90 7.11 -18.57
CA PRO A 166 -2.00 8.13 -19.11
C PRO A 166 -1.00 8.68 -18.09
N ILE A 167 -1.38 8.77 -16.81
CA ILE A 167 -0.50 9.23 -15.73
C ILE A 167 0.59 8.18 -15.45
N SER A 168 0.23 6.90 -15.35
CA SER A 168 1.24 5.84 -15.18
C SER A 168 2.14 5.69 -16.40
N ASP A 169 1.64 5.97 -17.61
CA ASP A 169 2.45 6.02 -18.84
C ASP A 169 3.47 7.16 -18.77
N ALA A 170 3.06 8.35 -18.33
CA ALA A 170 3.93 9.53 -18.17
C ALA A 170 4.99 9.28 -17.09
N LEU A 171 4.59 8.80 -15.91
CA LEU A 171 5.50 8.45 -14.80
C LEU A 171 6.52 7.38 -15.25
N SER A 172 6.06 6.32 -15.91
CA SER A 172 6.93 5.27 -16.45
C SER A 172 7.94 5.81 -17.45
N LYS A 173 7.51 6.67 -18.37
CA LYS A 173 8.36 7.29 -19.38
C LYS A 173 9.45 8.14 -18.74
N ASP A 174 9.10 9.02 -17.81
CA ASP A 174 10.04 9.92 -17.15
C ASP A 174 11.04 9.14 -16.28
N LEU A 175 10.59 8.16 -15.50
CA LEU A 175 11.47 7.31 -14.70
C LEU A 175 12.49 6.55 -15.57
N LYS A 176 12.06 5.99 -16.73
CA LYS A 176 12.97 5.33 -17.68
C LYS A 176 14.02 6.28 -18.21
N GLN A 177 13.65 7.51 -18.56
CA GLN A 177 14.59 8.55 -19.01
C GLN A 177 15.62 8.92 -17.95
N ARG A 178 15.26 8.79 -16.66
CA ARG A 178 16.16 8.99 -15.51
C ARG A 178 16.98 7.76 -15.15
N GLY A 179 16.86 6.67 -15.93
CA GLY A 179 17.67 5.45 -15.76
C GLY A 179 17.08 4.40 -14.82
N PHE A 180 15.83 4.54 -14.39
CA PHE A 180 15.15 3.49 -13.63
C PHE A 180 14.81 2.29 -14.51
N ASN A 181 14.83 1.10 -13.90
CA ASN A 181 14.49 -0.18 -14.53
C ASN A 181 13.30 -0.83 -13.80
N PHE A 182 12.60 -1.74 -14.47
CA PHE A 182 11.37 -2.37 -13.94
C PHE A 182 10.29 -1.34 -13.53
N VAL A 183 10.19 -0.27 -14.29
CA VAL A 183 9.22 0.81 -14.10
C VAL A 183 8.27 0.93 -15.31
N GLY A 184 7.85 -0.22 -15.88
CA GLY A 184 6.84 -0.26 -16.94
C GLY A 184 5.51 0.35 -16.47
N SER A 185 4.68 0.85 -17.39
CA SER A 185 3.46 1.58 -17.03
C SER A 185 2.51 0.77 -16.14
N THR A 186 2.35 -0.54 -16.38
CA THR A 186 1.54 -1.43 -15.52
C THR A 186 2.12 -1.53 -14.11
N ILE A 187 3.46 -1.64 -13.99
CA ILE A 187 4.13 -1.67 -12.69
C ILE A 187 3.96 -0.32 -11.97
N MET A 188 4.06 0.79 -12.71
CA MET A 188 3.87 2.11 -12.13
C MET A 188 2.43 2.36 -11.72
N TYR A 189 1.44 1.81 -12.43
CA TYR A 189 0.07 1.90 -11.98
C TYR A 189 -0.18 1.09 -10.69
N ALA A 190 0.39 -0.11 -10.58
CA ALA A 190 0.35 -0.90 -9.34
C ALA A 190 1.06 -0.16 -8.19
N HIS A 191 2.22 0.46 -8.46
CA HIS A 191 2.89 1.33 -7.50
C HIS A 191 2.02 2.52 -7.06
N MET A 192 1.36 3.22 -7.98
CA MET A 192 0.45 4.33 -7.67
C MET A 192 -0.71 3.87 -6.78
N GLN A 193 -1.25 2.68 -7.01
CA GLN A 193 -2.28 2.07 -6.16
C GLN A 193 -1.73 1.72 -4.77
N ALA A 194 -0.56 1.08 -4.71
CA ALA A 194 0.06 0.63 -3.47
C ALA A 194 0.41 1.80 -2.54
N VAL A 195 0.93 2.92 -3.09
CA VAL A 195 1.36 4.10 -2.32
C VAL A 195 0.27 5.18 -2.20
N GLY A 196 -0.95 4.87 -2.62
CA GLY A 196 -2.10 5.75 -2.44
C GLY A 196 -2.15 7.00 -3.33
N MET A 197 -1.38 7.06 -4.42
CA MET A 197 -1.54 8.12 -5.44
C MET A 197 -2.91 8.01 -6.13
N VAL A 198 -3.48 6.82 -6.16
CA VAL A 198 -4.85 6.56 -6.62
C VAL A 198 -5.59 5.70 -5.60
N ASN A 199 -6.85 6.02 -5.34
CA ASN A 199 -7.75 5.19 -4.56
C ASN A 199 -8.60 4.36 -5.51
N ASP A 200 -8.23 3.11 -5.71
CA ASP A 200 -8.92 2.14 -6.56
C ASP A 200 -9.66 1.05 -5.77
N HIS A 201 -9.90 1.27 -4.47
CA HIS A 201 -10.85 0.43 -3.76
C HIS A 201 -12.21 0.49 -4.47
N ILE A 202 -12.82 -0.68 -4.73
CA ILE A 202 -14.15 -0.72 -5.35
C ILE A 202 -15.19 -0.03 -4.46
N ASP A 203 -16.27 0.47 -5.05
CA ASP A 203 -17.29 1.26 -4.34
C ASP A 203 -17.89 0.55 -3.14
N ALA A 204 -18.06 -0.77 -3.23
CA ALA A 204 -18.56 -1.60 -2.13
C ALA A 204 -17.51 -1.89 -1.04
N CYS A 205 -16.23 -1.63 -1.27
CA CYS A 205 -15.17 -1.93 -0.32
C CYS A 205 -15.25 -0.99 0.89
N PHE A 206 -15.15 -1.56 2.10
CA PHE A 206 -15.20 -0.78 3.34
C PHE A 206 -14.03 0.23 3.45
N ARG A 207 -12.94 0.06 2.70
CA ARG A 207 -11.77 0.95 2.68
C ARG A 207 -11.94 2.15 1.75
N GLN A 208 -12.82 2.09 0.76
CA GLN A 208 -12.96 3.12 -0.28
C GLN A 208 -13.15 4.53 0.34
N THR A 209 -14.12 4.69 1.20
CA THR A 209 -14.41 5.99 1.84
C THR A 209 -13.37 6.42 2.89
N PRO A 210 -12.90 5.55 3.81
CA PRO A 210 -11.82 5.92 4.73
C PRO A 210 -10.54 6.37 4.03
N VAL A 211 -10.07 5.64 3.02
CA VAL A 211 -8.87 6.01 2.24
C VAL A 211 -9.08 7.33 1.51
N GLY A 212 -10.27 7.54 0.93
CA GLY A 212 -10.61 8.79 0.25
C GLY A 212 -10.57 10.05 1.13
N LYS A 213 -10.57 9.91 2.45
CA LYS A 213 -10.43 11.02 3.39
C LYS A 213 -8.98 11.38 3.71
N LEU A 214 -8.05 10.42 3.59
CA LEU A 214 -6.65 10.60 3.99
C LEU A 214 -5.86 11.61 3.14
N GLY A 215 -6.28 11.87 1.90
CA GLY A 215 -5.60 12.80 1.00
C GLY A 215 -6.10 14.25 1.07
N LYS A 216 -6.98 14.59 2.00
CA LYS A 216 -7.58 15.93 2.11
C LYS A 216 -6.85 16.85 3.09
N GLU A 217 -5.89 16.34 3.86
CA GLU A 217 -5.26 17.03 5.01
C GLU A 217 -3.83 17.55 4.70
N ARG A 218 -3.57 17.97 3.43
CA ARG A 218 -2.33 18.70 3.10
C ARG A 218 -2.61 20.10 2.61
#